data_9c131944f2ad58df5ba04817a3a0db93
#
_entry.id   9c131944f2ad58df5ba04817a3a0db93
#
_cell.length_a   1.000
_cell.length_b   1.000
_cell.length_c   1.000
_cell.angle_alpha   90.00
_cell.angle_beta   90.00
_cell.angle_gamma   90.00
#
_symmetry.space_group_name_H-M   'P 1'
#
loop_
_entity.id
_entity.type
_entity.pdbx_description
1 polymer ?
#
loop_
_entity_poly.entity_id
_entity_poly.type
_entity_poly.pdbx_seq_one_letter_code
_entity_poly.pdbx_strand_id
1 'polypeptide(L)'
;MVRNPVEVFEKYRAGLGDTFTFHFGGARRTIVSSNPAFIQHVLRDNRDNYQKSDIQVERMVEFQGKGLVNSHGDDWLRRRRLLARGFLPARLSLQLPIQQDVLQELMQGFDKVVLQGPLDIRQQMVRFTLRLIGKSLFGRSMSDDELELIADTISEIQGFIVRQIVQPYMIRWYRLSGLSRQYQRIRLEADKIVLRHIEARRKEAGGGTDFLQLMLNTPFHDTGKPMTEDQVRIESLQLMVAGNETSSNALTWTFYLLGRHPQYISLIREEIASVIGNDPVTFENLHELHLTLRVIDEALRLYPPFWMIDRIALADDEICGIRIPAGMLVVPYIYGTHHNAAIWPNPETFDPERFSPEKSNGRHRFAYLPFGGGPRLCIGQNMAIVQILLIVATIVRKYDFTMMDEKPVNIRPMMLLRPDGPIDMQFRPHQERARFASSPKT
;
A
#
# COMPACT_ATOMS: atom_id res chain seq x y z
N MET A 1 -23.97 -1.29 13.40
CA MET A 1 -22.79 -1.01 12.54
C MET A 1 -22.09 -2.34 12.32
N VAL A 2 -21.84 -2.71 11.06
CA VAL A 2 -21.12 -3.96 10.76
C VAL A 2 -19.69 -3.81 11.23
N ARG A 3 -19.26 -4.61 12.20
CA ARG A 3 -17.87 -4.55 12.73
C ARG A 3 -16.84 -5.02 11.70
N ASN A 4 -17.20 -6.02 10.91
CA ASN A 4 -16.33 -6.57 9.87
C ASN A 4 -17.10 -6.72 8.54
N PRO A 5 -17.00 -5.76 7.62
CA PRO A 5 -17.68 -5.85 6.31
C PRO A 5 -17.16 -6.98 5.43
N VAL A 6 -15.93 -7.46 5.60
CA VAL A 6 -15.39 -8.62 4.85
C VAL A 6 -16.17 -9.88 5.21
N GLU A 7 -16.42 -10.15 6.49
CA GLU A 7 -17.24 -11.31 6.91
C GLU A 7 -18.65 -11.27 6.30
N VAL A 8 -19.23 -10.08 6.21
CA VAL A 8 -20.56 -9.91 5.59
C VAL A 8 -20.49 -10.21 4.10
N PHE A 9 -19.49 -9.69 3.40
CA PHE A 9 -19.35 -9.94 1.95
C PHE A 9 -19.05 -11.40 1.65
N GLU A 10 -18.21 -12.06 2.46
CA GLU A 10 -17.97 -13.51 2.32
C GLU A 10 -19.23 -14.34 2.53
N LYS A 11 -20.08 -13.96 3.49
CA LYS A 11 -21.39 -14.60 3.72
C LYS A 11 -22.32 -14.45 2.52
N TYR A 12 -22.37 -13.24 1.92
CA TYR A 12 -23.16 -13.01 0.69
C TYR A 12 -22.58 -13.77 -0.49
N ARG A 13 -21.26 -13.78 -0.66
CA ARG A 13 -20.58 -14.52 -1.72
C ARG A 13 -20.84 -16.03 -1.64
N ALA A 14 -20.75 -16.59 -0.44
CA ALA A 14 -21.04 -18.02 -0.23
C ALA A 14 -22.49 -18.41 -0.56
N GLY A 15 -23.45 -17.52 -0.31
CA GLY A 15 -24.87 -17.79 -0.56
C GLY A 15 -25.39 -17.38 -1.93
N LEU A 16 -24.80 -16.37 -2.57
CA LEU A 16 -25.31 -15.73 -3.79
C LEU A 16 -24.34 -15.84 -4.99
N GLY A 17 -23.11 -16.34 -4.76
CA GLY A 17 -22.07 -16.42 -5.79
C GLY A 17 -21.17 -15.17 -5.84
N ASP A 18 -20.25 -15.18 -6.82
CA ASP A 18 -19.18 -14.18 -6.94
C ASP A 18 -19.67 -12.76 -7.22
N THR A 19 -20.90 -12.59 -7.70
CA THR A 19 -21.49 -11.27 -7.96
C THR A 19 -22.84 -11.16 -7.31
N PHE A 20 -23.02 -10.15 -6.46
CA PHE A 20 -24.26 -9.95 -5.70
C PHE A 20 -24.59 -8.48 -5.53
N THR A 21 -25.83 -8.17 -5.17
CA THR A 21 -26.29 -6.82 -4.84
C THR A 21 -26.25 -6.60 -3.33
N PHE A 22 -25.71 -5.46 -2.93
CA PHE A 22 -25.65 -5.01 -1.55
C PHE A 22 -26.15 -3.55 -1.43
N HIS A 23 -26.63 -3.14 -0.25
CA HIS A 23 -27.09 -1.77 -0.02
C HIS A 23 -26.15 -1.06 0.96
N PHE A 24 -25.27 -0.20 0.45
CA PHE A 24 -24.44 0.66 1.29
C PHE A 24 -25.28 1.76 1.97
N GLY A 25 -25.05 1.94 3.29
CA GLY A 25 -25.79 2.95 4.08
C GLY A 25 -27.31 2.74 4.10
N GLY A 26 -27.78 1.53 3.75
CA GLY A 26 -29.19 1.16 3.74
C GLY A 26 -29.98 1.62 2.50
N ALA A 27 -29.45 2.54 1.71
CA ALA A 27 -30.18 3.15 0.60
C ALA A 27 -29.51 2.98 -0.78
N ARG A 28 -28.18 2.95 -0.84
CA ARG A 28 -27.47 2.94 -2.13
C ARG A 28 -27.26 1.51 -2.62
N ARG A 29 -28.02 1.12 -3.61
CA ARG A 29 -27.86 -0.17 -4.30
C ARG A 29 -26.49 -0.25 -4.94
N THR A 30 -25.78 -1.34 -4.73
CA THR A 30 -24.40 -1.55 -5.13
C THR A 30 -24.22 -2.96 -5.66
N ILE A 31 -23.52 -3.13 -6.76
CA ILE A 31 -23.11 -4.43 -7.26
C ILE A 31 -21.69 -4.69 -6.76
N VAL A 32 -21.50 -5.80 -6.06
CA VAL A 32 -20.22 -6.28 -5.56
C VAL A 32 -19.82 -7.52 -6.35
N SER A 33 -18.59 -7.56 -6.86
CA SER A 33 -18.14 -8.72 -7.62
C SER A 33 -16.69 -9.10 -7.30
N SER A 34 -16.46 -10.39 -7.08
CA SER A 34 -15.15 -11.06 -6.99
C SER A 34 -14.78 -11.80 -8.27
N ASN A 35 -15.60 -11.74 -9.31
CA ASN A 35 -15.36 -12.39 -10.60
C ASN A 35 -14.26 -11.63 -11.38
N PRO A 36 -13.14 -12.28 -11.75
CA PRO A 36 -12.03 -11.60 -12.45
C PRO A 36 -12.42 -11.00 -13.81
N ALA A 37 -13.31 -11.64 -14.57
CA ALA A 37 -13.75 -11.11 -15.86
C ALA A 37 -14.62 -9.85 -15.68
N PHE A 38 -15.50 -9.85 -14.67
CA PHE A 38 -16.27 -8.67 -14.28
C PHE A 38 -15.35 -7.51 -13.88
N ILE A 39 -14.38 -7.79 -13.02
CA ILE A 39 -13.41 -6.80 -12.54
C ILE A 39 -12.56 -6.25 -13.69
N GLN A 40 -12.14 -7.12 -14.61
CA GLN A 40 -11.38 -6.73 -15.79
C GLN A 40 -12.19 -5.74 -16.66
N HIS A 41 -13.46 -6.04 -16.92
CA HIS A 41 -14.33 -5.17 -17.69
C HIS A 41 -14.41 -3.76 -17.05
N VAL A 42 -14.70 -3.69 -15.75
CA VAL A 42 -14.84 -2.43 -15.01
C VAL A 42 -13.54 -1.62 -14.95
N LEU A 43 -12.39 -2.28 -14.72
CA LEU A 43 -11.13 -1.58 -14.47
C LEU A 43 -10.30 -1.33 -15.73
N ARG A 44 -10.54 -2.09 -16.82
CA ARG A 44 -9.72 -2.03 -18.03
C ARG A 44 -10.54 -1.90 -19.32
N ASP A 45 -11.46 -2.83 -19.59
CA ASP A 45 -12.03 -2.99 -20.93
C ASP A 45 -13.04 -1.88 -21.26
N ASN A 46 -13.91 -1.51 -20.31
CA ASN A 46 -14.86 -0.41 -20.42
C ASN A 46 -14.61 0.69 -19.35
N ARG A 47 -13.34 0.91 -19.01
CA ARG A 47 -12.89 1.83 -17.95
C ARG A 47 -13.44 3.24 -18.04
N ASP A 48 -13.71 3.71 -19.26
CA ASP A 48 -14.15 5.09 -19.51
C ASP A 48 -15.61 5.29 -19.07
N ASN A 49 -16.38 4.18 -18.97
CA ASN A 49 -17.71 4.15 -18.36
C ASN A 49 -17.68 4.05 -16.83
N TYR A 50 -16.50 3.85 -16.21
CA TYR A 50 -16.39 3.60 -14.76
C TYR A 50 -15.40 4.55 -14.09
N GLN A 51 -15.93 5.56 -13.42
CA GLN A 51 -15.10 6.49 -12.63
C GLN A 51 -15.18 6.20 -11.12
N LYS A 52 -14.27 6.77 -10.34
CA LYS A 52 -14.31 6.70 -8.86
C LYS A 52 -15.61 7.31 -8.36
N SER A 53 -16.18 6.76 -7.29
CA SER A 53 -17.46 7.25 -6.77
C SER A 53 -17.32 8.67 -6.20
N ASP A 54 -18.36 9.46 -6.38
CA ASP A 54 -18.43 10.85 -5.90
C ASP A 54 -18.27 10.92 -4.38
N ILE A 55 -18.85 9.94 -3.66
CA ILE A 55 -18.78 9.89 -2.19
C ILE A 55 -17.32 9.86 -1.71
N GLN A 56 -16.52 8.97 -2.30
CA GLN A 56 -15.11 8.86 -1.95
C GLN A 56 -14.33 10.12 -2.37
N VAL A 57 -14.52 10.53 -3.61
CA VAL A 57 -13.78 11.66 -4.19
C VAL A 57 -14.08 12.96 -3.47
N GLU A 58 -15.35 13.31 -3.27
CA GLU A 58 -15.74 14.55 -2.58
C GLU A 58 -15.20 14.63 -1.16
N ARG A 59 -15.30 13.52 -0.39
CA ARG A 59 -14.78 13.49 0.98
C ARG A 59 -13.26 13.61 1.01
N MET A 60 -12.57 12.95 0.10
CA MET A 60 -11.10 13.07 -0.01
C MET A 60 -10.69 14.48 -0.43
N VAL A 61 -11.37 15.10 -1.40
CA VAL A 61 -11.06 16.46 -1.85
C VAL A 61 -11.28 17.48 -0.74
N GLU A 62 -12.35 17.35 0.04
CA GLU A 62 -12.66 18.26 1.16
C GLU A 62 -11.53 18.34 2.19
N PHE A 63 -10.86 17.22 2.48
CA PHE A 63 -9.83 17.14 3.54
C PHE A 63 -8.39 16.99 3.04
N GLN A 64 -8.17 16.50 1.84
CA GLN A 64 -6.82 16.22 1.31
C GLN A 64 -6.46 17.07 0.09
N GLY A 65 -7.43 17.82 -0.46
CA GLY A 65 -7.26 18.53 -1.73
C GLY A 65 -7.37 17.61 -2.95
N LYS A 66 -7.36 18.23 -4.14
CA LYS A 66 -7.50 17.51 -5.42
C LYS A 66 -6.13 17.17 -6.00
N GLY A 67 -5.72 15.91 -5.90
CA GLY A 67 -4.46 15.38 -6.43
C GLY A 67 -4.65 14.12 -7.27
N LEU A 68 -3.56 13.38 -7.53
CA LEU A 68 -3.55 12.18 -8.37
C LEU A 68 -4.58 11.12 -7.93
N VAL A 69 -4.70 10.91 -6.62
CA VAL A 69 -5.54 9.84 -6.07
C VAL A 69 -7.02 10.08 -6.34
N ASN A 70 -7.47 11.34 -6.30
CA ASN A 70 -8.89 11.70 -6.35
C ASN A 70 -9.27 12.61 -7.53
N SER A 71 -8.44 12.71 -8.56
CA SER A 71 -8.73 13.41 -9.81
C SER A 71 -9.26 12.47 -10.90
N HIS A 72 -9.90 13.04 -11.94
CA HIS A 72 -10.49 12.34 -13.07
C HIS A 72 -10.07 12.99 -14.40
N GLY A 73 -10.35 12.28 -15.51
CA GLY A 73 -10.18 12.79 -16.88
C GLY A 73 -8.76 13.30 -17.14
N ASP A 74 -8.69 14.42 -17.85
CA ASP A 74 -7.42 15.01 -18.30
C ASP A 74 -6.55 15.51 -17.14
N ASP A 75 -7.15 16.00 -16.04
CA ASP A 75 -6.41 16.42 -14.86
C ASP A 75 -5.66 15.25 -14.22
N TRP A 76 -6.32 14.09 -14.10
CA TRP A 76 -5.68 12.87 -13.66
C TRP A 76 -4.58 12.42 -14.61
N LEU A 77 -4.84 12.39 -15.91
CA LEU A 77 -3.87 11.92 -16.91
C LEU A 77 -2.61 12.79 -16.92
N ARG A 78 -2.76 14.10 -16.82
CA ARG A 78 -1.69 15.08 -16.73
C ARG A 78 -0.80 14.83 -15.52
N ARG A 79 -1.41 14.71 -14.32
CA ARG A 79 -0.69 14.40 -13.07
C ARG A 79 -0.01 13.03 -13.13
N ARG A 80 -0.73 12.02 -13.62
CA ARG A 80 -0.20 10.66 -13.78
C ARG A 80 1.04 10.62 -14.65
N ARG A 81 1.02 11.31 -15.79
CA ARG A 81 2.17 11.36 -16.73
C ARG A 81 3.39 12.05 -16.11
N LEU A 82 3.20 13.13 -15.38
CA LEU A 82 4.28 13.82 -14.71
C LEU A 82 4.88 12.96 -13.61
N LEU A 83 4.06 12.49 -12.68
CA LEU A 83 4.53 11.76 -11.51
C LEU A 83 5.12 10.38 -11.86
N ALA A 84 4.61 9.71 -12.90
CA ALA A 84 5.14 8.42 -13.35
C ALA A 84 6.64 8.43 -13.65
N ARG A 85 7.19 9.58 -14.04
CA ARG A 85 8.63 9.74 -14.30
C ARG A 85 9.48 9.46 -13.07
N GLY A 86 8.95 9.75 -11.85
CA GLY A 86 9.64 9.48 -10.59
C GLY A 86 9.68 7.99 -10.20
N PHE A 87 8.77 7.19 -10.76
CA PHE A 87 8.67 5.75 -10.48
C PHE A 87 9.32 4.86 -11.55
N LEU A 88 10.05 5.46 -12.49
CA LEU A 88 10.80 4.69 -13.49
C LEU A 88 11.96 3.93 -12.83
N PRO A 89 12.30 2.70 -13.28
CA PRO A 89 13.38 1.91 -12.71
C PRO A 89 14.70 2.68 -12.56
N ALA A 90 15.12 3.43 -13.59
CA ALA A 90 16.32 4.25 -13.54
C ALA A 90 16.31 5.32 -12.43
N ARG A 91 15.14 5.87 -12.07
CA ARG A 91 15.01 6.81 -10.96
C ARG A 91 15.04 6.10 -9.61
N LEU A 92 14.40 4.94 -9.53
CA LEU A 92 14.40 4.11 -8.33
C LEU A 92 15.80 3.59 -8.00
N SER A 93 16.58 3.19 -8.99
CA SER A 93 18.00 2.80 -8.82
C SER A 93 18.83 3.94 -8.23
N LEU A 94 18.61 5.19 -8.65
CA LEU A 94 19.30 6.37 -8.08
C LEU A 94 18.88 6.67 -6.63
N GLN A 95 17.67 6.27 -6.23
CA GLN A 95 17.19 6.47 -4.85
C GLN A 95 17.59 5.33 -3.91
N LEU A 96 17.94 4.16 -4.43
CA LEU A 96 18.23 2.98 -3.62
C LEU A 96 19.35 3.20 -2.59
N PRO A 97 20.51 3.83 -2.90
CA PRO A 97 21.53 4.12 -1.90
C PRO A 97 21.02 4.97 -0.74
N ILE A 98 20.19 5.98 -1.03
CA ILE A 98 19.57 6.83 0.00
C ILE A 98 18.64 5.99 0.91
N GLN A 99 17.87 5.08 0.32
CA GLN A 99 17.00 4.19 1.06
C GLN A 99 17.79 3.19 1.95
N GLN A 100 18.93 2.72 1.45
CA GLN A 100 19.84 1.86 2.22
C GLN A 100 20.44 2.59 3.42
N ASP A 101 20.90 3.83 3.25
CA ASP A 101 21.42 4.66 4.34
C ASP A 101 20.34 4.85 5.43
N VAL A 102 19.12 5.21 5.02
CA VAL A 102 17.97 5.36 5.95
C VAL A 102 17.65 4.05 6.66
N LEU A 103 17.67 2.93 5.93
CA LEU A 103 17.40 1.64 6.52
C LEU A 103 18.49 1.23 7.52
N GLN A 104 19.75 1.54 7.24
CA GLN A 104 20.84 1.31 8.17
C GLN A 104 20.67 2.09 9.48
N GLU A 105 20.27 3.36 9.41
CA GLU A 105 19.93 4.17 10.61
C GLU A 105 18.76 3.56 11.39
N LEU A 106 17.69 3.15 10.67
CA LEU A 106 16.52 2.50 11.27
C LEU A 106 16.88 1.19 11.96
N MET A 107 17.76 0.40 11.35
CA MET A 107 18.22 -0.86 11.93
C MET A 107 19.00 -0.67 13.22
N GLN A 108 19.79 0.41 13.37
CA GLN A 108 20.45 0.73 14.64
C GLN A 108 19.44 0.99 15.78
N GLY A 109 18.31 1.64 15.46
CA GLY A 109 17.19 1.82 16.39
C GLY A 109 16.47 0.51 16.69
N PHE A 110 16.23 -0.29 15.66
CA PHE A 110 15.57 -1.60 15.77
C PHE A 110 16.39 -2.57 16.64
N ASP A 111 17.72 -2.59 16.49
CA ASP A 111 18.63 -3.38 17.31
C ASP A 111 18.45 -3.11 18.83
N LYS A 112 18.28 -1.84 19.19
CA LYS A 112 18.06 -1.44 20.59
C LYS A 112 16.69 -1.90 21.11
N VAL A 113 15.67 -1.81 20.28
CA VAL A 113 14.30 -2.23 20.65
C VAL A 113 14.22 -3.75 20.80
N VAL A 114 14.84 -4.50 19.91
CA VAL A 114 14.90 -5.98 19.97
C VAL A 114 15.53 -6.48 21.28
N LEU A 115 16.52 -5.78 21.80
CA LEU A 115 17.17 -6.14 23.08
C LEU A 115 16.27 -5.90 24.31
N GLN A 116 15.21 -5.11 24.19
CA GLN A 116 14.28 -4.83 25.29
C GLN A 116 13.19 -5.90 25.44
N GLY A 117 13.04 -6.78 24.47
CA GLY A 117 12.05 -7.87 24.50
C GLY A 117 11.14 -7.92 23.25
N PRO A 118 9.95 -8.51 23.38
CA PRO A 118 8.98 -8.54 22.27
C PRO A 118 8.59 -7.15 21.84
N LEU A 119 8.31 -7.01 20.54
CA LEU A 119 7.92 -5.71 19.94
C LEU A 119 6.72 -5.88 19.01
N ASP A 120 5.90 -4.82 18.92
CA ASP A 120 4.86 -4.72 17.90
C ASP A 120 5.49 -4.45 16.53
N ILE A 121 5.50 -5.47 15.67
CA ILE A 121 6.07 -5.36 14.33
C ILE A 121 5.34 -4.31 13.47
N ARG A 122 4.04 -4.12 13.66
CA ARG A 122 3.26 -3.13 12.93
C ARG A 122 3.80 -1.71 13.18
N GLN A 123 4.06 -1.37 14.44
CA GLN A 123 4.62 -0.06 14.79
C GLN A 123 5.98 0.17 14.14
N GLN A 124 6.84 -0.85 14.12
CA GLN A 124 8.14 -0.76 13.46
C GLN A 124 8.01 -0.58 11.95
N MET A 125 7.11 -1.32 11.29
CA MET A 125 6.92 -1.22 9.84
C MET A 125 6.34 0.14 9.42
N VAL A 126 5.44 0.72 10.21
CA VAL A 126 4.95 2.10 10.00
C VAL A 126 6.11 3.09 10.06
N ARG A 127 6.99 2.98 11.06
CA ARG A 127 8.16 3.86 11.21
C ARG A 127 9.14 3.71 10.04
N PHE A 128 9.41 2.46 9.60
CA PHE A 128 10.34 2.19 8.50
C PHE A 128 9.82 2.78 7.19
N THR A 129 8.58 2.49 6.83
CA THR A 129 7.98 2.97 5.58
C THR A 129 7.81 4.49 5.58
N LEU A 130 7.46 5.09 6.72
CA LEU A 130 7.31 6.54 6.86
C LEU A 130 8.63 7.27 6.57
N ARG A 131 9.74 6.81 7.14
CA ARG A 131 11.05 7.42 6.89
C ARG A 131 11.53 7.19 5.46
N LEU A 132 11.33 5.99 4.90
CA LEU A 132 11.73 5.70 3.53
C LEU A 132 10.94 6.53 2.52
N ILE A 133 9.62 6.64 2.66
CA ILE A 133 8.81 7.48 1.75
C ILE A 133 9.11 8.97 1.95
N GLY A 134 9.29 9.43 3.20
CA GLY A 134 9.65 10.81 3.51
C GLY A 134 10.96 11.21 2.84
N LYS A 135 12.00 10.37 2.92
CA LYS A 135 13.29 10.62 2.25
C LYS A 135 13.18 10.58 0.73
N SER A 136 12.36 9.67 0.19
CA SER A 136 12.12 9.61 -1.26
C SER A 136 11.39 10.85 -1.78
N LEU A 137 10.49 11.42 -0.98
CA LEU A 137 9.71 12.61 -1.34
C LEU A 137 10.49 13.92 -1.15
N PHE A 138 11.14 14.09 -0.02
CA PHE A 138 11.69 15.36 0.42
C PHE A 138 13.23 15.38 0.55
N GLY A 139 13.90 14.28 0.25
CA GLY A 139 15.33 14.16 0.46
C GLY A 139 15.70 14.16 1.94
N ARG A 140 16.81 14.85 2.31
CA ARG A 140 17.32 14.87 3.69
C ARG A 140 16.65 15.88 4.61
N SER A 141 15.80 16.75 4.11
CA SER A 141 15.38 17.95 4.82
C SER A 141 14.32 17.73 5.91
N MET A 142 13.53 16.66 5.86
CA MET A 142 12.43 16.44 6.80
C MET A 142 12.88 15.63 8.03
N SER A 143 12.60 16.14 9.24
CA SER A 143 12.89 15.45 10.49
C SER A 143 11.91 14.32 10.79
N ASP A 144 12.27 13.42 11.71
CA ASP A 144 11.38 12.32 12.13
C ASP A 144 10.11 12.85 12.81
N ASP A 145 10.22 13.87 13.65
CA ASP A 145 9.06 14.48 14.33
C ASP A 145 8.08 15.10 13.33
N GLU A 146 8.59 15.74 12.27
CA GLU A 146 7.76 16.28 11.19
C GLU A 146 7.05 15.16 10.41
N LEU A 147 7.74 14.06 10.13
CA LEU A 147 7.17 12.90 9.47
C LEU A 147 6.07 12.26 10.32
N GLU A 148 6.30 12.07 11.62
CA GLU A 148 5.33 11.52 12.56
C GLU A 148 4.11 12.42 12.68
N LEU A 149 4.29 13.74 12.83
CA LEU A 149 3.18 14.69 12.88
C LEU A 149 2.31 14.65 11.62
N ILE A 150 2.92 14.58 10.45
CA ILE A 150 2.19 14.45 9.18
C ILE A 150 1.42 13.13 9.14
N ALA A 151 2.06 12.01 9.52
CA ALA A 151 1.44 10.69 9.50
C ALA A 151 0.24 10.59 10.44
N ASP A 152 0.36 11.11 11.65
CA ASP A 152 -0.72 11.14 12.65
C ASP A 152 -1.88 12.01 12.17
N THR A 153 -1.57 13.23 11.69
CA THR A 153 -2.56 14.14 11.11
C THR A 153 -3.36 13.46 10.00
N ILE A 154 -2.68 12.76 9.11
CA ILE A 154 -3.32 12.07 7.99
C ILE A 154 -4.17 10.89 8.47
N SER A 155 -3.66 10.10 9.41
CA SER A 155 -4.38 8.96 9.98
C SER A 155 -5.69 9.39 10.65
N GLU A 156 -5.67 10.50 11.40
CA GLU A 156 -6.87 11.08 11.99
C GLU A 156 -7.89 11.54 10.92
N ILE A 157 -7.41 12.26 9.90
CA ILE A 157 -8.23 12.73 8.78
C ILE A 157 -8.87 11.56 8.03
N GLN A 158 -8.11 10.51 7.73
CA GLN A 158 -8.64 9.31 7.08
C GLN A 158 -9.71 8.63 7.92
N GLY A 159 -9.49 8.50 9.23
CA GLY A 159 -10.49 7.97 10.14
C GLY A 159 -11.80 8.76 10.09
N PHE A 160 -11.71 10.10 9.99
CA PHE A 160 -12.88 10.97 9.86
C PHE A 160 -13.56 10.84 8.48
N ILE A 161 -12.78 10.74 7.38
CA ILE A 161 -13.32 10.50 6.04
C ILE A 161 -14.09 9.18 6.01
N VAL A 162 -13.51 8.09 6.52
CA VAL A 162 -14.20 6.78 6.60
C VAL A 162 -15.49 6.88 7.41
N ARG A 163 -15.47 7.60 8.53
CA ARG A 163 -16.67 7.83 9.35
C ARG A 163 -17.77 8.53 8.55
N GLN A 164 -17.44 9.53 7.72
CA GLN A 164 -18.40 10.21 6.87
C GLN A 164 -18.94 9.32 5.73
N ILE A 165 -18.11 8.44 5.18
CA ILE A 165 -18.52 7.48 4.14
C ILE A 165 -19.50 6.45 4.72
N VAL A 166 -19.21 5.93 5.90
CA VAL A 166 -20.02 4.89 6.56
C VAL A 166 -21.30 5.49 7.18
N GLN A 167 -21.28 6.76 7.59
CA GLN A 167 -22.37 7.47 8.22
C GLN A 167 -22.76 8.74 7.45
N PRO A 168 -23.20 8.64 6.19
CA PRO A 168 -23.46 9.81 5.34
C PRO A 168 -24.59 10.70 5.91
N TYR A 169 -25.53 10.12 6.67
CA TYR A 169 -26.61 10.85 7.36
C TYR A 169 -26.11 11.80 8.47
N MET A 170 -24.87 11.59 8.97
CA MET A 170 -24.26 12.42 10.00
C MET A 170 -23.49 13.63 9.46
N ILE A 171 -23.31 13.74 8.14
CA ILE A 171 -22.46 14.78 7.51
C ILE A 171 -22.94 16.20 7.89
N ARG A 172 -24.25 16.43 7.90
CA ARG A 172 -24.82 17.73 8.30
C ARG A 172 -24.48 18.06 9.75
N TRP A 173 -24.58 17.08 10.64
CA TRP A 173 -24.21 17.23 12.04
C TRP A 173 -22.72 17.50 12.23
N TYR A 174 -21.83 16.78 11.52
CA TYR A 174 -20.39 17.02 11.57
C TYR A 174 -20.01 18.46 11.15
N ARG A 175 -20.76 19.04 10.21
CA ARG A 175 -20.57 20.43 9.79
C ARG A 175 -21.08 21.43 10.83
N LEU A 176 -22.29 21.21 11.37
CA LEU A 176 -22.92 22.09 12.36
C LEU A 176 -22.19 22.06 13.71
N SER A 177 -21.71 20.91 14.16
CA SER A 177 -20.94 20.75 15.39
C SER A 177 -19.54 21.36 15.34
N GLY A 178 -19.07 21.81 14.18
CA GLY A 178 -17.73 22.32 13.99
C GLY A 178 -16.65 21.24 13.83
N LEU A 179 -17.00 19.95 13.90
CA LEU A 179 -16.04 18.85 13.81
C LEU A 179 -15.31 18.85 12.46
N SER A 180 -16.00 19.09 11.34
CA SER A 180 -15.35 19.22 10.02
C SER A 180 -14.31 20.34 9.99
N ARG A 181 -14.58 21.49 10.65
CA ARG A 181 -13.60 22.59 10.74
C ARG A 181 -12.39 22.22 11.61
N GLN A 182 -12.59 21.41 12.66
CA GLN A 182 -11.49 20.91 13.47
C GLN A 182 -10.52 20.08 12.64
N TYR A 183 -11.00 19.12 11.84
CA TYR A 183 -10.15 18.29 10.98
C TYR A 183 -9.49 19.08 9.84
N GLN A 184 -10.14 20.13 9.32
CA GLN A 184 -9.51 21.06 8.40
C GLN A 184 -8.37 21.85 9.06
N ARG A 185 -8.50 22.26 10.34
CA ARG A 185 -7.41 22.92 11.08
C ARG A 185 -6.23 21.98 11.34
N ILE A 186 -6.50 20.74 11.75
CA ILE A 186 -5.44 19.72 11.94
C ILE A 186 -4.65 19.54 10.63
N ARG A 187 -5.31 19.50 9.47
CA ARG A 187 -4.62 19.44 8.17
C ARG A 187 -3.65 20.59 7.96
N LEU A 188 -3.99 21.81 8.39
CA LEU A 188 -3.16 22.98 8.17
C LEU A 188 -1.76 22.87 8.81
N GLU A 189 -1.60 22.09 9.86
CA GLU A 189 -0.27 21.87 10.46
C GLU A 189 0.62 21.03 9.55
N ALA A 190 0.09 19.96 8.97
CA ALA A 190 0.81 19.18 7.96
C ALA A 190 1.11 20.01 6.69
N ASP A 191 0.14 20.82 6.25
CA ASP A 191 0.32 21.74 5.11
C ASP A 191 1.49 22.72 5.34
N LYS A 192 1.60 23.33 6.53
CA LYS A 192 2.68 24.27 6.88
C LYS A 192 4.06 23.61 6.80
N ILE A 193 4.19 22.39 7.27
CA ILE A 193 5.46 21.65 7.21
C ILE A 193 5.86 21.45 5.74
N VAL A 194 4.96 20.93 4.92
CA VAL A 194 5.25 20.67 3.50
C VAL A 194 5.58 21.96 2.75
N LEU A 195 4.83 23.04 2.98
CA LEU A 195 5.08 24.34 2.34
C LEU A 195 6.46 24.89 2.71
N ARG A 196 6.88 24.78 3.96
CA ARG A 196 8.24 25.20 4.40
C ARG A 196 9.33 24.44 3.64
N HIS A 197 9.17 23.12 3.43
CA HIS A 197 10.12 22.33 2.64
C HIS A 197 10.10 22.68 1.15
N ILE A 198 8.93 23.02 0.59
CA ILE A 198 8.83 23.52 -0.79
C ILE A 198 9.59 24.85 -0.94
N GLU A 199 9.37 25.80 -0.02
CA GLU A 199 10.05 27.10 -0.04
C GLU A 199 11.57 26.95 0.13
N ALA A 200 12.02 26.10 1.05
CA ALA A 200 13.44 25.82 1.25
C ALA A 200 14.08 25.26 -0.02
N ARG A 201 13.43 24.27 -0.65
CA ARG A 201 13.92 23.65 -1.89
C ARG A 201 14.02 24.62 -3.06
N ARG A 202 13.10 25.59 -3.16
CA ARG A 202 13.15 26.61 -4.22
C ARG A 202 14.33 27.59 -4.06
N LYS A 203 14.82 27.78 -2.82
CA LYS A 203 15.98 28.65 -2.54
C LYS A 203 17.31 27.91 -2.72
N GLU A 204 17.31 26.59 -2.70
CA GLU A 204 18.50 25.78 -2.94
C GLU A 204 18.86 25.76 -4.43
N ALA A 205 20.02 26.27 -4.78
CA ALA A 205 20.61 26.14 -6.12
C ALA A 205 21.23 24.73 -6.25
N GLY A 206 20.43 23.71 -6.54
CA GLY A 206 20.95 22.35 -6.71
C GLY A 206 19.87 21.36 -7.11
N GLY A 207 20.23 20.40 -7.98
CA GLY A 207 19.34 19.35 -8.47
C GLY A 207 19.24 18.21 -7.46
N GLY A 208 18.07 18.00 -6.85
CA GLY A 208 17.74 16.80 -6.10
C GLY A 208 17.23 15.68 -7.03
N THR A 209 17.35 14.43 -6.60
CA THR A 209 16.77 13.26 -7.30
C THR A 209 15.42 12.85 -6.75
N ASP A 210 14.92 13.52 -5.72
CA ASP A 210 13.67 13.24 -5.03
C ASP A 210 12.42 13.72 -5.79
N PHE A 211 11.25 13.30 -5.29
CA PHE A 211 9.97 13.62 -5.92
C PHE A 211 9.61 15.12 -5.82
N LEU A 212 10.01 15.80 -4.75
CA LEU A 212 9.75 17.23 -4.62
C LEU A 212 10.46 18.02 -5.75
N GLN A 213 11.72 17.69 -6.02
CA GLN A 213 12.47 18.29 -7.13
C GLN A 213 11.83 17.98 -8.49
N LEU A 214 11.35 16.73 -8.68
CA LEU A 214 10.64 16.34 -9.90
C LEU A 214 9.39 17.20 -10.10
N MET A 215 8.57 17.37 -9.06
CA MET A 215 7.32 18.14 -9.14
C MET A 215 7.52 19.61 -9.38
N LEU A 216 8.57 20.20 -8.78
CA LEU A 216 8.89 21.61 -8.93
C LEU A 216 9.44 21.97 -10.31
N ASN A 217 10.23 21.07 -10.92
CA ASN A 217 10.99 21.37 -12.13
C ASN A 217 10.40 20.78 -13.42
N THR A 218 9.45 19.82 -13.30
CA THR A 218 8.90 19.18 -14.49
C THR A 218 7.61 19.86 -14.94
N PRO A 219 7.56 20.45 -16.14
CA PRO A 219 6.32 21.01 -16.65
C PRO A 219 5.34 19.91 -17.08
N PHE A 220 4.06 20.20 -16.99
CA PHE A 220 3.03 19.38 -17.61
C PHE A 220 3.21 19.35 -19.13
N HIS A 221 3.06 18.18 -19.70
CA HIS A 221 3.30 17.94 -21.13
C HIS A 221 2.38 18.77 -22.05
N ASP A 222 1.14 19.00 -21.63
CA ASP A 222 0.08 19.65 -22.42
C ASP A 222 0.11 21.18 -22.31
N THR A 223 0.50 21.72 -21.16
CA THR A 223 0.48 23.16 -20.91
C THR A 223 1.86 23.81 -20.91
N GLY A 224 2.94 23.01 -20.80
CA GLY A 224 4.29 23.52 -20.63
C GLY A 224 4.52 24.24 -19.29
N LYS A 225 3.54 24.29 -18.39
CA LYS A 225 3.62 24.95 -17.09
C LYS A 225 3.97 23.97 -15.98
N PRO A 226 4.80 24.34 -14.98
CA PRO A 226 5.04 23.50 -13.82
C PRO A 226 3.80 23.39 -12.94
N MET A 227 3.82 22.47 -11.97
CA MET A 227 2.82 22.42 -10.92
C MET A 227 2.81 23.70 -10.10
N THR A 228 1.63 24.16 -9.72
CA THR A 228 1.52 25.25 -8.72
C THR A 228 1.99 24.75 -7.36
N GLU A 229 2.32 25.66 -6.46
CA GLU A 229 2.72 25.31 -5.10
C GLU A 229 1.67 24.49 -4.36
N ASP A 230 0.39 24.87 -4.50
CA ASP A 230 -0.73 24.12 -3.91
C ASP A 230 -0.84 22.71 -4.50
N GLN A 231 -0.62 22.53 -5.81
CA GLN A 231 -0.58 21.21 -6.43
C GLN A 231 0.58 20.36 -5.90
N VAL A 232 1.79 20.93 -5.77
CA VAL A 232 2.95 20.22 -5.20
C VAL A 232 2.67 19.81 -3.76
N ARG A 233 2.13 20.71 -2.94
CA ARG A 233 1.74 20.44 -1.55
C ARG A 233 0.76 19.28 -1.46
N ILE A 234 -0.32 19.31 -2.25
CA ILE A 234 -1.35 18.26 -2.25
C ILE A 234 -0.76 16.92 -2.70
N GLU A 235 0.01 16.88 -3.79
CA GLU A 235 0.63 15.65 -4.29
C GLU A 235 1.63 15.08 -3.29
N SER A 236 2.43 15.91 -2.64
CA SER A 236 3.38 15.48 -1.61
C SER A 236 2.69 14.77 -0.45
N LEU A 237 1.61 15.35 0.08
CA LEU A 237 0.83 14.73 1.14
C LEU A 237 0.14 13.43 0.68
N GLN A 238 -0.47 13.42 -0.52
CA GLN A 238 -1.12 12.23 -1.04
C GLN A 238 -0.13 11.08 -1.30
N LEU A 239 1.06 11.36 -1.84
CA LEU A 239 2.11 10.36 -2.06
C LEU A 239 2.65 9.80 -0.74
N MET A 240 2.83 10.66 0.27
CA MET A 240 3.28 10.22 1.60
C MET A 240 2.28 9.24 2.24
N VAL A 241 0.99 9.60 2.22
CA VAL A 241 -0.10 8.73 2.70
C VAL A 241 -0.11 7.40 1.97
N ALA A 242 -0.15 7.47 0.63
CA ALA A 242 -0.28 6.29 -0.21
C ALA A 242 0.90 5.33 -0.04
N GLY A 243 2.12 5.85 0.12
CA GLY A 243 3.33 5.05 0.25
C GLY A 243 3.56 4.47 1.64
N ASN A 244 3.16 5.20 2.70
CA ASN A 244 3.41 4.75 4.07
C ASN A 244 2.46 3.62 4.48
N GLU A 245 1.17 3.87 4.48
CA GLU A 245 0.19 2.99 5.13
C GLU A 245 0.01 1.66 4.39
N THR A 246 0.04 1.67 3.07
CA THR A 246 -0.10 0.45 2.26
C THR A 246 1.11 -0.46 2.39
N SER A 247 2.32 0.10 2.32
CA SER A 247 3.57 -0.65 2.43
C SER A 247 3.80 -1.18 3.85
N SER A 248 3.47 -0.40 4.89
CA SER A 248 3.57 -0.86 6.28
C SER A 248 2.60 -2.01 6.57
N ASN A 249 1.38 -1.99 6.03
CA ASN A 249 0.45 -3.11 6.16
C ASN A 249 0.98 -4.36 5.43
N ALA A 250 1.48 -4.21 4.20
CA ALA A 250 2.07 -5.32 3.44
C ALA A 250 3.22 -5.98 4.21
N LEU A 251 4.15 -5.18 4.74
CA LEU A 251 5.26 -5.65 5.58
C LEU A 251 4.78 -6.31 6.87
N THR A 252 3.82 -5.70 7.56
CA THR A 252 3.26 -6.24 8.80
C THR A 252 2.72 -7.64 8.60
N TRP A 253 1.90 -7.84 7.55
CA TRP A 253 1.35 -9.15 7.24
C TRP A 253 2.40 -10.13 6.71
N THR A 254 3.42 -9.66 5.98
CA THR A 254 4.55 -10.49 5.56
C THR A 254 5.31 -11.02 6.77
N PHE A 255 5.67 -10.17 7.75
CA PHE A 255 6.35 -10.62 8.96
C PHE A 255 5.47 -11.50 9.85
N TYR A 256 4.17 -11.21 9.95
CA TYR A 256 3.22 -12.09 10.62
C TYR A 256 3.21 -13.50 10.04
N LEU A 257 3.13 -13.61 8.71
CA LEU A 257 3.14 -14.91 8.03
C LEU A 257 4.49 -15.61 8.17
N LEU A 258 5.60 -14.91 8.03
CA LEU A 258 6.92 -15.47 8.25
C LEU A 258 7.11 -15.96 9.70
N GLY A 259 6.64 -15.22 10.71
CA GLY A 259 6.68 -15.62 12.10
C GLY A 259 5.87 -16.89 12.41
N ARG A 260 4.83 -17.16 11.63
CA ARG A 260 4.02 -18.40 11.70
C ARG A 260 4.57 -19.54 10.83
N HIS A 261 5.46 -19.24 9.90
CA HIS A 261 6.04 -20.19 8.94
C HIS A 261 7.57 -20.05 8.90
N PRO A 262 8.27 -20.34 10.01
CA PRO A 262 9.70 -20.07 10.17
C PRO A 262 10.59 -20.79 9.15
N GLN A 263 10.12 -21.85 8.49
CA GLN A 263 10.84 -22.50 7.41
C GLN A 263 11.15 -21.55 6.26
N TYR A 264 10.27 -20.57 5.97
CA TYR A 264 10.52 -19.59 4.91
C TYR A 264 11.59 -18.57 5.31
N ILE A 265 11.79 -18.30 6.61
CA ILE A 265 12.87 -17.42 7.08
C ILE A 265 14.23 -18.00 6.67
N SER A 266 14.43 -19.31 6.88
CA SER A 266 15.65 -19.99 6.49
C SER A 266 15.86 -20.02 4.98
N LEU A 267 14.82 -20.35 4.22
CA LEU A 267 14.88 -20.39 2.76
C LEU A 267 15.16 -19.01 2.15
N ILE A 268 14.53 -17.95 2.67
CA ILE A 268 14.80 -16.56 2.22
C ILE A 268 16.25 -16.17 2.53
N ARG A 269 16.77 -16.57 3.69
CA ARG A 269 18.16 -16.28 4.06
C ARG A 269 19.14 -16.98 3.13
N GLU A 270 18.87 -18.23 2.77
CA GLU A 270 19.66 -19.00 1.79
C GLU A 270 19.60 -18.32 0.40
N GLU A 271 18.43 -17.87 -0.04
CA GLU A 271 18.28 -17.12 -1.28
C GLU A 271 19.10 -15.82 -1.26
N ILE A 272 19.00 -15.02 -0.17
CA ILE A 272 19.77 -13.78 -0.04
C ILE A 272 21.29 -14.06 -0.05
N ALA A 273 21.74 -15.12 0.63
CA ALA A 273 23.13 -15.49 0.63
C ALA A 273 23.64 -15.93 -0.75
N SER A 274 22.78 -16.59 -1.53
CA SER A 274 23.11 -17.04 -2.90
C SER A 274 23.08 -15.90 -3.93
N VAL A 275 22.10 -14.98 -3.82
CA VAL A 275 21.87 -13.94 -4.85
C VAL A 275 22.68 -12.68 -4.55
N ILE A 276 22.75 -12.27 -3.29
CA ILE A 276 23.42 -11.03 -2.88
C ILE A 276 24.78 -11.34 -2.23
N GLY A 277 24.83 -12.34 -1.35
CA GLY A 277 26.06 -12.70 -0.63
C GLY A 277 26.62 -11.51 0.15
N ASN A 278 27.89 -11.17 -0.14
CA ASN A 278 28.57 -10.00 0.42
C ASN A 278 28.57 -8.78 -0.51
N ASP A 279 27.96 -8.90 -1.67
CA ASP A 279 27.91 -7.80 -2.64
C ASP A 279 26.97 -6.67 -2.18
N PRO A 280 27.15 -5.46 -2.70
CA PRO A 280 26.19 -4.38 -2.46
C PRO A 280 24.80 -4.77 -2.96
N VAL A 281 23.79 -4.37 -2.20
CA VAL A 281 22.39 -4.51 -2.64
C VAL A 281 22.15 -3.53 -3.78
N THR A 282 21.70 -4.05 -4.94
CA THR A 282 21.35 -3.26 -6.12
C THR A 282 19.88 -3.43 -6.48
N PHE A 283 19.39 -2.60 -7.38
CA PHE A 283 18.02 -2.72 -7.88
C PHE A 283 17.83 -4.07 -8.59
N GLU A 284 18.84 -4.52 -9.32
CA GLU A 284 18.84 -5.75 -10.11
C GLU A 284 18.82 -6.97 -9.19
N ASN A 285 19.74 -7.08 -8.21
CA ASN A 285 19.81 -8.27 -7.35
C ASN A 285 18.62 -8.37 -6.36
N LEU A 286 17.96 -7.27 -6.02
CA LEU A 286 16.69 -7.32 -5.28
C LEU A 286 15.59 -8.02 -6.11
N HIS A 287 15.55 -7.82 -7.42
CA HIS A 287 14.55 -8.46 -8.29
C HIS A 287 14.82 -9.94 -8.54
N GLU A 288 16.04 -10.41 -8.28
CA GLU A 288 16.41 -11.84 -8.34
C GLU A 288 16.03 -12.62 -7.06
N LEU A 289 15.53 -11.95 -6.03
CA LEU A 289 14.99 -12.58 -4.81
C LEU A 289 13.60 -13.17 -5.08
N HIS A 290 13.53 -14.19 -5.92
CA HIS A 290 12.28 -14.73 -6.44
C HIS A 290 11.42 -15.41 -5.36
N LEU A 291 12.01 -16.15 -4.42
CA LEU A 291 11.28 -16.75 -3.31
C LEU A 291 10.76 -15.69 -2.35
N THR A 292 11.59 -14.70 -2.03
CA THR A 292 11.19 -13.57 -1.18
C THR A 292 10.01 -12.82 -1.80
N LEU A 293 10.05 -12.59 -3.12
CA LEU A 293 8.95 -11.96 -3.84
C LEU A 293 7.67 -12.81 -3.79
N ARG A 294 7.76 -14.14 -3.99
CA ARG A 294 6.60 -15.05 -3.86
C ARG A 294 5.98 -15.03 -2.46
N VAL A 295 6.80 -14.92 -1.43
CA VAL A 295 6.33 -14.78 -0.03
C VAL A 295 5.57 -13.46 0.13
N ILE A 296 6.08 -12.37 -0.41
CA ILE A 296 5.42 -11.04 -0.38
C ILE A 296 4.11 -11.08 -1.19
N ASP A 297 4.12 -11.67 -2.38
CA ASP A 297 2.93 -11.80 -3.22
C ASP A 297 1.83 -12.62 -2.54
N GLU A 298 2.18 -13.71 -1.85
CA GLU A 298 1.22 -14.52 -1.10
C GLU A 298 0.69 -13.76 0.13
N ALA A 299 1.52 -12.97 0.80
CA ALA A 299 1.07 -12.09 1.88
C ALA A 299 0.09 -11.02 1.36
N LEU A 300 0.36 -10.42 0.21
CA LEU A 300 -0.52 -9.46 -0.47
C LEU A 300 -1.80 -10.11 -1.01
N ARG A 301 -1.78 -11.40 -1.35
CA ARG A 301 -2.98 -12.14 -1.72
C ARG A 301 -3.88 -12.36 -0.50
N LEU A 302 -3.33 -12.87 0.60
CA LEU A 302 -4.08 -13.14 1.82
C LEU A 302 -4.59 -11.86 2.50
N TYR A 303 -3.76 -10.80 2.48
CA TYR A 303 -4.05 -9.55 3.17
C TYR A 303 -3.82 -8.34 2.26
N PRO A 304 -4.62 -8.19 1.17
CA PRO A 304 -4.46 -7.07 0.25
C PRO A 304 -4.73 -5.75 0.98
N PRO A 305 -3.82 -4.75 0.90
CA PRO A 305 -4.04 -3.46 1.54
C PRO A 305 -5.39 -2.83 1.16
N PHE A 306 -5.71 -2.80 -0.13
CA PHE A 306 -7.04 -2.45 -0.62
C PHE A 306 -7.85 -3.73 -0.86
N TRP A 307 -8.82 -3.98 0.01
CA TRP A 307 -9.68 -5.17 -0.04
C TRP A 307 -10.88 -5.03 -0.99
N MET A 308 -11.18 -3.79 -1.40
CA MET A 308 -12.17 -3.46 -2.42
C MET A 308 -11.81 -2.16 -3.14
N ILE A 309 -12.37 -1.96 -4.33
CA ILE A 309 -12.28 -0.73 -5.12
C ILE A 309 -13.70 -0.32 -5.49
N ASP A 310 -14.04 0.96 -5.43
CA ASP A 310 -15.35 1.46 -5.84
C ASP A 310 -15.30 2.17 -7.19
N ARG A 311 -16.37 2.02 -7.96
CA ARG A 311 -16.61 2.71 -9.23
C ARG A 311 -18.09 3.07 -9.35
N ILE A 312 -18.38 4.10 -10.14
CA ILE A 312 -19.74 4.44 -10.55
C ILE A 312 -19.85 4.31 -12.08
N ALA A 313 -20.90 3.64 -12.56
CA ALA A 313 -21.20 3.56 -13.98
C ALA A 313 -21.75 4.91 -14.48
N LEU A 314 -21.18 5.44 -15.56
CA LEU A 314 -21.63 6.70 -16.17
C LEU A 314 -22.82 6.48 -17.10
N ALA A 315 -22.88 5.35 -17.78
CA ALA A 315 -23.95 4.93 -18.68
C ALA A 315 -24.37 3.50 -18.38
N ASP A 316 -25.51 3.08 -18.90
CA ASP A 316 -25.97 1.69 -18.82
C ASP A 316 -24.93 0.76 -19.47
N ASP A 317 -24.73 -0.40 -18.85
CA ASP A 317 -23.80 -1.43 -19.30
C ASP A 317 -24.33 -2.83 -18.94
N GLU A 318 -23.74 -3.85 -19.53
CA GLU A 318 -24.01 -5.26 -19.21
C GLU A 318 -22.68 -6.01 -19.07
N ILE A 319 -22.49 -6.69 -17.94
CA ILE A 319 -21.27 -7.46 -17.64
C ILE A 319 -21.65 -8.87 -17.22
N CYS A 320 -21.17 -9.87 -17.94
CA CYS A 320 -21.46 -11.29 -17.63
C CYS A 320 -22.97 -11.59 -17.46
N GLY A 321 -23.83 -10.98 -18.28
CA GLY A 321 -25.29 -11.12 -18.21
C GLY A 321 -25.96 -10.31 -17.09
N ILE A 322 -25.21 -9.45 -16.39
CA ILE A 322 -25.73 -8.59 -15.31
C ILE A 322 -25.86 -7.16 -15.82
N ARG A 323 -27.10 -6.63 -15.79
CA ARG A 323 -27.37 -5.23 -16.16
C ARG A 323 -26.85 -4.28 -15.09
N ILE A 324 -26.09 -3.29 -15.51
CA ILE A 324 -25.50 -2.20 -14.70
C ILE A 324 -26.11 -0.87 -15.15
N PRO A 325 -27.14 -0.36 -14.48
CA PRO A 325 -27.70 0.95 -14.83
C PRO A 325 -26.72 2.11 -14.60
N ALA A 326 -26.85 3.18 -15.37
CA ALA A 326 -26.15 4.43 -15.13
C ALA A 326 -26.35 4.90 -13.67
N GLY A 327 -25.30 5.43 -13.06
CA GLY A 327 -25.29 5.83 -11.64
C GLY A 327 -25.14 4.68 -10.63
N MET A 328 -25.09 3.42 -11.10
CA MET A 328 -24.88 2.27 -10.22
C MET A 328 -23.47 2.27 -9.63
N LEU A 329 -23.39 2.08 -8.31
CA LEU A 329 -22.13 1.81 -7.65
C LEU A 329 -21.72 0.37 -7.90
N VAL A 330 -20.49 0.17 -8.35
CA VAL A 330 -19.89 -1.13 -8.67
C VAL A 330 -18.63 -1.29 -7.84
N VAL A 331 -18.50 -2.41 -7.16
CA VAL A 331 -17.39 -2.70 -6.25
C VAL A 331 -16.65 -3.97 -6.68
N PRO A 332 -15.54 -3.85 -7.41
CA PRO A 332 -14.50 -4.87 -7.48
C PRO A 332 -14.05 -5.30 -6.09
N TYR A 333 -14.41 -6.53 -5.69
CA TYR A 333 -14.13 -7.07 -4.37
C TYR A 333 -12.85 -7.90 -4.39
N ILE A 334 -11.71 -7.22 -4.18
CA ILE A 334 -10.35 -7.79 -4.29
C ILE A 334 -10.14 -8.94 -3.31
N TYR A 335 -10.51 -8.76 -2.04
CA TYR A 335 -10.37 -9.80 -1.02
C TYR A 335 -11.10 -11.08 -1.44
N GLY A 336 -12.36 -10.98 -1.87
CA GLY A 336 -13.12 -12.14 -2.33
C GLY A 336 -12.51 -12.80 -3.57
N THR A 337 -11.92 -12.03 -4.49
CA THR A 337 -11.19 -12.57 -5.65
C THR A 337 -9.97 -13.37 -5.21
N HIS A 338 -9.20 -12.82 -4.25
CA HIS A 338 -7.99 -13.43 -3.72
C HIS A 338 -8.27 -14.67 -2.85
N HIS A 339 -9.50 -14.81 -2.32
CA HIS A 339 -9.94 -15.93 -1.48
C HIS A 339 -10.96 -16.84 -2.20
N ASN A 340 -11.06 -16.73 -3.53
CA ASN A 340 -11.95 -17.58 -4.30
C ASN A 340 -11.34 -18.98 -4.52
N ALA A 341 -11.93 -20.01 -3.92
CA ALA A 341 -11.44 -21.40 -3.99
C ALA A 341 -11.40 -21.97 -5.41
N ALA A 342 -12.24 -21.45 -6.33
CA ALA A 342 -12.21 -21.85 -7.74
C ALA A 342 -10.94 -21.33 -8.47
N ILE A 343 -10.31 -20.30 -7.94
CA ILE A 343 -9.09 -19.69 -8.51
C ILE A 343 -7.86 -20.10 -7.71
N TRP A 344 -8.00 -20.15 -6.38
CA TRP A 344 -6.95 -20.39 -5.41
C TRP A 344 -7.29 -21.63 -4.56
N PRO A 345 -6.87 -22.85 -4.94
CA PRO A 345 -7.12 -24.04 -4.13
C PRO A 345 -6.61 -23.86 -2.68
N ASN A 346 -7.42 -24.22 -1.67
CA ASN A 346 -7.14 -23.98 -0.26
C ASN A 346 -6.77 -22.50 0.02
N PRO A 347 -7.66 -21.54 -0.25
CA PRO A 347 -7.32 -20.11 -0.34
C PRO A 347 -6.81 -19.51 0.96
N GLU A 348 -7.13 -20.08 2.11
CA GLU A 348 -6.69 -19.60 3.43
C GLU A 348 -5.28 -20.09 3.82
N THR A 349 -4.72 -21.01 3.05
CA THR A 349 -3.38 -21.56 3.34
C THR A 349 -2.32 -20.64 2.76
N PHE A 350 -1.31 -20.30 3.56
CA PHE A 350 -0.11 -19.60 3.10
C PHE A 350 0.77 -20.54 2.29
N ASP A 351 0.83 -20.35 0.99
CA ASP A 351 1.61 -21.16 0.04
C ASP A 351 2.25 -20.24 -1.03
N PRO A 352 3.47 -19.72 -0.79
CA PRO A 352 4.19 -18.89 -1.76
C PRO A 352 4.42 -19.56 -3.12
N GLU A 353 4.41 -20.90 -3.17
CA GLU A 353 4.58 -21.63 -4.42
C GLU A 353 3.43 -21.43 -5.42
N ARG A 354 2.30 -20.87 -5.00
CA ARG A 354 1.23 -20.42 -5.90
C ARG A 354 1.70 -19.41 -6.93
N PHE A 355 2.77 -18.69 -6.63
CA PHE A 355 3.37 -17.66 -7.49
C PHE A 355 4.59 -18.17 -8.26
N SER A 356 4.89 -19.48 -8.21
CA SER A 356 5.90 -20.05 -9.11
C SER A 356 5.43 -19.93 -10.57
N PRO A 357 6.35 -19.86 -11.54
CA PRO A 357 6.01 -19.78 -12.96
C PRO A 357 5.04 -20.90 -13.40
N GLU A 358 5.24 -22.11 -12.90
CA GLU A 358 4.44 -23.29 -13.25
C GLU A 358 3.00 -23.17 -12.75
N LYS A 359 2.80 -22.74 -11.48
CA LYS A 359 1.46 -22.62 -10.87
C LYS A 359 0.75 -21.32 -11.26
N SER A 360 1.48 -20.33 -11.74
CA SER A 360 0.92 -19.05 -12.19
C SER A 360 0.41 -19.13 -13.64
N ASN A 361 0.89 -20.08 -14.42
CA ASN A 361 0.53 -20.23 -15.82
C ASN A 361 -0.98 -20.49 -15.97
N GLY A 362 -1.62 -19.77 -16.91
CA GLY A 362 -3.05 -19.87 -17.16
C GLY A 362 -3.96 -19.18 -16.16
N ARG A 363 -3.45 -18.63 -15.05
CA ARG A 363 -4.25 -17.84 -14.11
C ARG A 363 -4.73 -16.56 -14.75
N HIS A 364 -6.01 -16.25 -14.58
CA HIS A 364 -6.58 -15.00 -15.09
C HIS A 364 -5.86 -13.79 -14.50
N ARG A 365 -5.44 -12.82 -15.35
CA ARG A 365 -4.63 -11.66 -14.92
C ARG A 365 -5.28 -10.79 -13.84
N PHE A 366 -6.62 -10.77 -13.80
CA PHE A 366 -7.39 -10.06 -12.77
C PHE A 366 -7.79 -10.96 -11.59
N ALA A 367 -7.19 -12.11 -11.43
CA ALA A 367 -7.32 -12.95 -10.24
C ALA A 367 -6.41 -12.47 -9.09
N TYR A 368 -5.36 -11.68 -9.38
CA TYR A 368 -4.42 -11.13 -8.41
C TYR A 368 -4.23 -9.63 -8.64
N LEU A 369 -4.71 -8.81 -7.69
CA LEU A 369 -4.88 -7.37 -7.85
C LEU A 369 -4.43 -6.55 -6.62
N PRO A 370 -3.26 -6.83 -5.99
CA PRO A 370 -2.86 -6.13 -4.77
C PRO A 370 -2.57 -4.65 -5.02
N PHE A 371 -2.26 -4.30 -6.27
CA PHE A 371 -2.00 -2.92 -6.74
C PHE A 371 -3.13 -2.37 -7.61
N GLY A 372 -4.29 -3.03 -7.64
CA GLY A 372 -5.39 -2.71 -8.53
C GLY A 372 -5.14 -3.17 -9.98
N GLY A 373 -5.81 -2.54 -10.95
CA GLY A 373 -5.72 -2.94 -12.35
C GLY A 373 -6.10 -1.82 -13.33
N GLY A 374 -5.80 -2.07 -14.61
CA GLY A 374 -6.07 -1.13 -15.69
C GLY A 374 -5.20 0.15 -15.60
N PRO A 375 -5.61 1.25 -16.24
CA PRO A 375 -4.82 2.49 -16.26
C PRO A 375 -4.63 3.15 -14.89
N ARG A 376 -5.48 2.81 -13.92
CA ARG A 376 -5.41 3.27 -12.53
C ARG A 376 -4.58 2.33 -11.64
N LEU A 377 -3.85 1.38 -12.22
CA LEU A 377 -2.86 0.56 -11.52
C LEU A 377 -1.94 1.44 -10.66
N CYS A 378 -1.55 0.98 -9.49
CA CYS A 378 -0.71 1.74 -8.57
C CYS A 378 0.54 2.28 -9.28
N ILE A 379 0.75 3.60 -9.18
CA ILE A 379 1.92 4.26 -9.79
C ILE A 379 3.22 3.90 -9.06
N GLY A 380 3.13 3.64 -7.75
CA GLY A 380 4.24 3.33 -6.88
C GLY A 380 4.54 1.84 -6.73
N GLN A 381 3.94 0.95 -7.53
CA GLN A 381 4.10 -0.50 -7.39
C GLN A 381 5.57 -0.93 -7.32
N ASN A 382 6.40 -0.51 -8.28
CA ASN A 382 7.81 -0.90 -8.33
C ASN A 382 8.58 -0.38 -7.10
N MET A 383 8.31 0.85 -6.68
CA MET A 383 8.93 1.43 -5.50
C MET A 383 8.52 0.66 -4.22
N ALA A 384 7.23 0.34 -4.08
CA ALA A 384 6.73 -0.41 -2.94
C ALA A 384 7.37 -1.80 -2.85
N ILE A 385 7.44 -2.54 -3.96
CA ILE A 385 8.07 -3.87 -4.00
C ILE A 385 9.55 -3.79 -3.64
N VAL A 386 10.30 -2.83 -4.20
CA VAL A 386 11.72 -2.64 -3.87
C VAL A 386 11.92 -2.33 -2.39
N GLN A 387 11.10 -1.44 -1.81
CA GLN A 387 11.18 -1.11 -0.39
C GLN A 387 10.83 -2.31 0.51
N ILE A 388 9.79 -3.06 0.16
CA ILE A 388 9.39 -4.25 0.91
C ILE A 388 10.48 -5.32 0.84
N LEU A 389 11.01 -5.61 -0.35
CA LEU A 389 12.13 -6.55 -0.53
C LEU A 389 13.36 -6.14 0.28
N LEU A 390 13.74 -4.86 0.21
CA LEU A 390 14.89 -4.32 0.93
C LEU A 390 14.74 -4.49 2.45
N ILE A 391 13.57 -4.17 3.00
CA ILE A 391 13.30 -4.30 4.45
C ILE A 391 13.27 -5.78 4.87
N VAL A 392 12.55 -6.62 4.14
CA VAL A 392 12.45 -8.06 4.44
C VAL A 392 13.84 -8.71 4.37
N ALA A 393 14.60 -8.47 3.30
CA ALA A 393 15.94 -9.01 3.15
C ALA A 393 16.88 -8.57 4.28
N THR A 394 16.82 -7.30 4.68
CA THR A 394 17.68 -6.75 5.74
C THR A 394 17.34 -7.36 7.09
N ILE A 395 16.07 -7.47 7.45
CA ILE A 395 15.65 -8.01 8.74
C ILE A 395 15.86 -9.52 8.81
N VAL A 396 15.45 -10.28 7.78
CA VAL A 396 15.61 -11.75 7.72
C VAL A 396 17.07 -12.17 7.73
N ARG A 397 17.95 -11.39 7.10
CA ARG A 397 19.40 -11.65 7.15
C ARG A 397 19.97 -11.55 8.55
N LYS A 398 19.45 -10.64 9.38
CA LYS A 398 20.02 -10.29 10.68
C LYS A 398 19.34 -11.00 11.86
N TYR A 399 18.07 -11.37 11.73
CA TYR A 399 17.28 -11.87 12.84
C TYR A 399 16.54 -13.17 12.51
N ASP A 400 16.42 -14.01 13.53
CA ASP A 400 15.38 -15.02 13.65
C ASP A 400 14.23 -14.42 14.46
N PHE A 401 12.99 -14.75 14.12
CA PHE A 401 11.84 -14.20 14.82
C PHE A 401 10.65 -15.17 14.82
N THR A 402 9.83 -15.04 15.86
CA THR A 402 8.63 -15.86 16.08
C THR A 402 7.51 -15.01 16.64
N MET A 403 6.28 -15.47 16.46
CA MET A 403 5.11 -14.88 17.09
C MET A 403 5.15 -15.11 18.61
N MET A 404 4.65 -14.12 19.39
CA MET A 404 4.43 -14.27 20.81
C MET A 404 3.11 -14.98 21.13
N ASP A 405 2.10 -14.86 20.26
CA ASP A 405 0.82 -15.53 20.39
C ASP A 405 0.55 -16.37 19.14
N GLU A 406 0.12 -17.62 19.34
CA GLU A 406 -0.25 -18.52 18.26
C GLU A 406 -1.66 -18.24 17.71
N LYS A 407 -2.48 -17.44 18.41
CA LYS A 407 -3.82 -17.09 17.96
C LYS A 407 -3.78 -16.33 16.64
N PRO A 408 -4.72 -16.63 15.73
CA PRO A 408 -4.83 -15.84 14.51
C PRO A 408 -5.14 -14.37 14.82
N VAL A 409 -4.44 -13.49 14.12
CA VAL A 409 -4.73 -12.05 14.20
C VAL A 409 -5.97 -11.73 13.35
N ASN A 410 -6.95 -11.09 13.97
CA ASN A 410 -8.15 -10.64 13.28
C ASN A 410 -7.84 -9.49 12.32
N ILE A 411 -8.59 -9.44 11.21
CA ILE A 411 -8.54 -8.33 10.27
C ILE A 411 -9.51 -7.22 10.68
N ARG A 412 -9.10 -5.98 10.47
CA ARG A 412 -9.93 -4.78 10.62
C ARG A 412 -10.04 -4.06 9.28
N PRO A 413 -11.08 -4.37 8.49
CA PRO A 413 -11.30 -3.71 7.21
C PRO A 413 -11.84 -2.29 7.43
N MET A 414 -10.95 -1.33 7.21
CA MET A 414 -11.23 0.11 7.16
C MET A 414 -11.13 0.58 5.71
N MET A 415 -10.51 1.73 5.44
CA MET A 415 -10.09 2.09 4.08
C MET A 415 -9.07 1.07 3.56
N LEU A 416 -8.18 0.59 4.45
CA LEU A 416 -7.24 -0.49 4.22
C LEU A 416 -7.53 -1.67 5.14
N LEU A 417 -7.08 -2.86 4.74
CA LEU A 417 -7.17 -4.09 5.51
C LEU A 417 -6.02 -4.12 6.53
N ARG A 418 -6.30 -3.78 7.78
CA ARG A 418 -5.31 -3.73 8.87
C ARG A 418 -5.47 -4.90 9.83
N PRO A 419 -4.45 -5.27 10.59
CA PRO A 419 -4.63 -6.10 11.78
C PRO A 419 -5.46 -5.35 12.83
N ASP A 420 -6.30 -6.09 13.56
CA ASP A 420 -7.11 -5.56 14.67
C ASP A 420 -6.33 -5.66 15.99
N GLY A 421 -5.32 -4.81 16.12
CA GLY A 421 -4.45 -4.75 17.29
C GLY A 421 -2.96 -4.86 16.94
N PRO A 422 -2.09 -4.88 17.97
CA PRO A 422 -0.66 -5.09 17.82
C PRO A 422 -0.35 -6.53 17.36
N ILE A 423 0.80 -6.71 16.74
CA ILE A 423 1.36 -8.02 16.40
C ILE A 423 2.71 -8.14 17.10
N ASP A 424 2.69 -8.73 18.28
CA ASP A 424 3.87 -8.87 19.11
C ASP A 424 4.73 -10.06 18.65
N MET A 425 5.99 -9.78 18.38
CA MET A 425 6.97 -10.74 17.89
C MET A 425 8.25 -10.68 18.72
N GLN A 426 8.86 -11.84 18.95
CA GLN A 426 10.17 -11.96 19.53
C GLN A 426 11.22 -12.07 18.44
N PHE A 427 12.19 -11.18 18.46
CA PHE A 427 13.36 -11.20 17.59
C PHE A 427 14.60 -11.63 18.36
N ARG A 428 15.51 -12.36 17.69
CA ARG A 428 16.83 -12.75 18.21
C ARG A 428 17.86 -12.60 17.10
N PRO A 429 19.05 -12.06 17.37
CA PRO A 429 20.11 -12.02 16.38
C PRO A 429 20.36 -13.44 15.83
N HIS A 430 20.41 -13.54 14.50
CA HIS A 430 20.75 -14.79 13.86
C HIS A 430 22.22 -15.12 14.14
N GLN A 431 22.48 -16.26 14.75
CA GLN A 431 23.83 -16.80 14.88
C GLN A 431 24.12 -17.60 13.61
N GLU A 432 25.00 -17.10 12.76
CA GLU A 432 25.62 -17.95 11.74
C GLU A 432 26.22 -19.17 12.48
N ARG A 433 25.63 -20.35 12.31
CA ARG A 433 26.32 -21.57 12.70
C ARG A 433 27.59 -21.55 11.89
N ALA A 434 28.75 -21.54 12.58
CA ALA A 434 30.07 -21.72 12.01
C ALA A 434 30.11 -23.10 11.29
N ARG A 435 29.54 -23.21 10.13
CA ARG A 435 29.68 -24.31 9.20
C ARG A 435 30.93 -24.00 8.38
N PHE A 436 32.04 -24.49 8.82
CA PHE A 436 33.34 -24.70 8.15
C PHE A 436 34.52 -24.35 9.05
N ALA A 437 34.65 -25.10 10.17
CA ALA A 437 35.93 -25.21 10.80
C ALA A 437 35.96 -26.54 11.55
N SER A 438 36.14 -27.65 10.86
CA SER A 438 36.83 -28.86 11.35
C SER A 438 36.68 -29.98 10.30
N SER A 439 37.55 -29.98 9.32
CA SER A 439 38.07 -31.23 8.77
C SER A 439 39.53 -31.24 9.12
N PRO A 440 39.95 -32.09 10.06
CA PRO A 440 41.38 -32.30 10.28
C PRO A 440 41.92 -32.98 9.02
N LYS A 441 42.92 -32.38 8.41
CA LYS A 441 43.75 -33.05 7.45
C LYS A 441 44.48 -34.20 8.20
N THR A 442 44.14 -35.41 7.91
CA THR A 442 44.97 -36.58 8.10
C THR A 442 45.58 -36.98 6.75
#